data_d857385972eecea2865e7b2117a600eb
#
_entry.id   d857385972eecea2865e7b2117a600eb
#
_cell.length_a   1.000
_cell.length_b   1.000
_cell.length_c   1.000
_cell.angle_alpha   90.00
_cell.angle_beta   90.00
_cell.angle_gamma   90.00
#
_symmetry.space_group_name_H-M   'P 1'
#
loop_
_entity.id
_entity.type
_entity.pdbx_description
1 polymer ?
#
loop_
_entity_poly.entity_id
_entity_poly.type
_entity_poly.pdbx_seq_one_letter_code
_entity_poly.pdbx_strand_id
1 'polypeptide(L)'
;MKLEDIVTVKIGRNLSRGNVKNNPTLVAYTYEDLMNDLDGSFLDSQARFDARHSNHKESYLSCTGDVVFSFVSSKAGIVSDLNRGKIINQNFAKLMIEHDELDRSYLCYALNESYAMKRQMAISMQGSAVPKLTPAILKELEIQLPSIEKQRIIGKAYFCLRKRQALAKKQAELEEKLFLEVLKQLDQQ
;
A
#
# COMPACT_ATOMS: atom_id res chain seq x y z
N MET A 1 -17.16 -3.71 13.52
CA MET A 1 -17.53 -4.19 12.18
C MET A 1 -16.30 -4.92 11.64
N LYS A 2 -16.48 -6.13 11.10
CA LYS A 2 -15.38 -6.86 10.48
C LYS A 2 -14.98 -6.23 9.15
N LEU A 3 -13.72 -6.40 8.76
CA LEU A 3 -13.23 -5.85 7.50
C LEU A 3 -13.92 -6.49 6.30
N GLU A 4 -14.25 -7.79 6.36
CA GLU A 4 -14.97 -8.50 5.29
C GLU A 4 -16.39 -7.98 5.03
N ASP A 5 -17.01 -7.29 6.00
CA ASP A 5 -18.35 -6.71 5.84
C ASP A 5 -18.35 -5.50 4.88
N ILE A 6 -17.19 -4.85 4.68
CA ILE A 6 -17.08 -3.58 3.94
C ILE A 6 -16.00 -3.58 2.86
N VAL A 7 -15.15 -4.62 2.84
CA VAL A 7 -14.02 -4.73 1.89
C VAL A 7 -13.95 -6.14 1.35
N THR A 8 -14.02 -6.29 0.03
CA THR A 8 -13.71 -7.55 -0.63
C THR A 8 -12.20 -7.69 -0.80
N VAL A 9 -11.65 -8.77 -0.19
CA VAL A 9 -10.21 -9.10 -0.25
C VAL A 9 -9.94 -10.02 -1.43
N LYS A 10 -9.29 -9.51 -2.47
CA LYS A 10 -8.90 -10.28 -3.66
C LYS A 10 -7.40 -10.55 -3.64
N ILE A 11 -7.01 -11.80 -3.43
CA ILE A 11 -5.61 -12.24 -3.42
C ILE A 11 -5.05 -12.14 -4.85
N GLY A 12 -3.80 -11.67 -4.96
CA GLY A 12 -3.10 -11.59 -6.24
C GLY A 12 -2.79 -12.97 -6.84
N ARG A 13 -2.34 -12.97 -8.09
CA ARG A 13 -2.10 -14.18 -8.89
C ARG A 13 -0.82 -14.91 -8.42
N ASN A 14 -0.87 -16.24 -8.39
CA ASN A 14 0.32 -17.05 -8.21
C ASN A 14 1.16 -17.06 -9.51
N LEU A 15 2.31 -16.40 -9.49
CA LEU A 15 3.19 -16.26 -10.67
C LEU A 15 3.96 -17.54 -11.00
N SER A 16 4.10 -18.49 -10.06
CA SER A 16 4.80 -19.75 -10.29
C SER A 16 3.98 -20.76 -11.09
N ARG A 17 2.66 -20.60 -11.15
CA ARG A 17 1.71 -21.54 -11.78
C ARG A 17 1.20 -21.13 -13.14
N GLY A 18 1.64 -20.01 -13.72
CA GLY A 18 1.10 -19.51 -14.96
C GLY A 18 2.17 -19.13 -15.98
N ASN A 19 1.79 -19.12 -17.27
CA ASN A 19 2.62 -18.70 -18.42
C ASN A 19 3.04 -17.21 -18.39
N VAL A 20 3.18 -16.60 -17.21
CA VAL A 20 3.65 -15.21 -17.06
C VAL A 20 5.10 -15.06 -17.55
N LYS A 21 5.88 -16.16 -17.53
CA LYS A 21 7.25 -16.17 -18.07
C LYS A 21 7.34 -15.87 -19.57
N ASN A 22 6.25 -16.01 -20.31
CA ASN A 22 6.22 -15.86 -21.77
C ASN A 22 5.70 -14.49 -22.23
N ASN A 23 5.39 -13.57 -21.31
CA ASN A 23 4.97 -12.21 -21.68
C ASN A 23 5.93 -11.18 -21.07
N PRO A 24 6.98 -10.74 -21.80
CA PRO A 24 8.06 -9.90 -21.28
C PRO A 24 7.59 -8.47 -20.90
N THR A 25 6.35 -8.12 -21.21
CA THR A 25 5.78 -6.79 -20.92
C THR A 25 5.08 -6.69 -19.56
N LEU A 26 4.87 -7.80 -18.85
CA LEU A 26 4.13 -7.79 -17.59
C LEU A 26 5.09 -7.73 -16.39
N VAL A 27 5.16 -6.57 -15.74
CA VAL A 27 5.97 -6.33 -14.53
C VAL A 27 5.14 -6.63 -13.29
N ALA A 28 5.72 -7.35 -12.32
CA ALA A 28 5.07 -7.63 -11.06
C ALA A 28 5.13 -6.40 -10.13
N TYR A 29 4.04 -6.18 -9.39
CA TYR A 29 3.99 -5.20 -8.31
C TYR A 29 4.85 -5.70 -7.15
N THR A 30 5.78 -4.86 -6.68
CA THR A 30 6.80 -5.21 -5.69
C THR A 30 6.54 -4.53 -4.34
N TYR A 31 7.33 -4.91 -3.32
CA TYR A 31 7.32 -4.21 -2.05
C TYR A 31 7.83 -2.76 -2.17
N GLU A 32 8.81 -2.53 -3.02
CA GLU A 32 9.33 -1.19 -3.31
C GLU A 32 8.25 -0.30 -3.93
N ASP A 33 7.46 -0.85 -4.85
CA ASP A 33 6.32 -0.13 -5.44
C ASP A 33 5.30 0.26 -4.37
N LEU A 34 4.97 -0.67 -3.45
CA LEU A 34 4.08 -0.38 -2.33
C LEU A 34 4.61 0.74 -1.44
N MET A 35 5.91 0.73 -1.14
CA MET A 35 6.52 1.78 -0.31
C MET A 35 6.54 3.13 -1.03
N ASN A 36 6.84 3.15 -2.32
CA ASN A 36 6.78 4.37 -3.13
C ASN A 36 5.36 4.93 -3.21
N ASP A 37 4.35 4.07 -3.36
CA ASP A 37 2.94 4.46 -3.35
C ASP A 37 2.52 5.00 -1.98
N LEU A 38 2.99 4.38 -0.90
CA LEU A 38 2.70 4.79 0.47
C LEU A 38 3.40 6.12 0.83
N ASP A 39 4.61 6.35 0.32
CA ASP A 39 5.45 7.51 0.64
C ASP A 39 5.12 8.76 -0.19
N GLY A 40 4.08 8.71 -1.02
CA GLY A 40 3.52 9.97 -1.48
C GLY A 40 3.21 10.15 -2.93
N SER A 41 3.45 9.18 -3.81
CA SER A 41 3.04 9.31 -5.20
C SER A 41 1.51 9.37 -5.39
N PHE A 42 0.74 8.86 -4.42
CA PHE A 42 -0.72 8.93 -4.42
C PHE A 42 -1.27 10.36 -4.30
N LEU A 43 -0.67 11.21 -3.46
CA LEU A 43 -1.17 12.61 -3.28
C LEU A 43 -1.06 13.44 -4.56
N ASP A 44 -0.10 13.12 -5.41
CA ASP A 44 0.10 13.83 -6.69
C ASP A 44 -0.90 13.36 -7.76
N SER A 45 -1.52 12.18 -7.59
CA SER A 45 -2.48 11.58 -8.52
C SER A 45 -3.96 11.80 -8.14
N GLN A 46 -4.27 12.38 -6.97
CA GLN A 46 -5.65 12.59 -6.51
C GLN A 46 -6.54 13.38 -7.49
N ALA A 47 -5.93 14.22 -8.34
CA ALA A 47 -6.67 15.03 -9.33
C ALA A 47 -7.23 14.23 -10.52
N ARG A 48 -6.85 12.94 -10.67
CA ARG A 48 -7.20 12.12 -11.85
C ARG A 48 -8.02 10.87 -11.52
N PHE A 49 -8.58 10.79 -10.32
CA PHE A 49 -9.39 9.65 -9.94
C PHE A 49 -10.73 9.65 -10.66
N ASP A 50 -10.77 9.07 -11.84
CA ASP A 50 -12.01 8.78 -12.55
C ASP A 50 -12.64 7.49 -11.98
N ALA A 51 -13.83 7.63 -11.39
CA ALA A 51 -14.64 6.52 -10.86
C ALA A 51 -15.02 5.46 -11.93
N ARG A 52 -14.64 5.67 -13.19
CA ARG A 52 -14.95 4.83 -14.34
C ARG A 52 -14.16 3.50 -14.42
N HIS A 53 -13.24 3.24 -13.48
CA HIS A 53 -12.40 2.03 -13.50
C HIS A 53 -13.00 0.83 -12.75
N SER A 54 -14.29 0.84 -12.44
CA SER A 54 -14.99 -0.26 -11.76
C SER A 54 -15.10 -1.58 -12.57
N ASN A 55 -14.79 -1.56 -13.87
CA ASN A 55 -14.92 -2.74 -14.72
C ASN A 55 -13.74 -3.74 -14.65
N HIS A 56 -12.71 -3.47 -13.83
CA HIS A 56 -11.56 -4.38 -13.69
C HIS A 56 -11.63 -5.28 -12.45
N LYS A 57 -12.83 -5.58 -11.94
CA LYS A 57 -13.02 -6.48 -10.79
C LYS A 57 -12.33 -7.85 -10.94
N GLU A 58 -12.09 -8.30 -12.17
CA GLU A 58 -11.46 -9.59 -12.44
C GLU A 58 -9.95 -9.51 -12.74
N SER A 59 -9.42 -8.32 -12.99
CA SER A 59 -8.03 -8.17 -13.37
C SER A 59 -7.08 -8.27 -12.16
N TYR A 60 -6.00 -9.04 -12.32
CA TYR A 60 -4.86 -9.04 -11.38
C TYR A 60 -3.92 -7.84 -11.60
N LEU A 61 -4.24 -6.95 -12.54
CA LEU A 61 -3.46 -5.75 -12.79
C LEU A 61 -3.81 -4.65 -11.80
N SER A 62 -2.80 -3.92 -11.36
CA SER A 62 -2.98 -2.73 -10.53
C SER A 62 -3.63 -1.61 -11.33
N CYS A 63 -4.59 -0.92 -10.72
CA CYS A 63 -5.16 0.31 -11.25
C CYS A 63 -4.90 1.45 -10.27
N THR A 64 -4.73 2.66 -10.80
CA THR A 64 -4.57 3.86 -9.97
C THR A 64 -5.73 3.98 -8.98
N GLY A 65 -5.41 4.18 -7.72
CA GLY A 65 -6.40 4.27 -6.64
C GLY A 65 -6.83 2.92 -6.04
N ASP A 66 -6.33 1.78 -6.54
CA ASP A 66 -6.53 0.50 -5.86
C ASP A 66 -5.84 0.53 -4.50
N VAL A 67 -6.50 0.02 -3.46
CA VAL A 67 -5.85 -0.24 -2.19
C VAL A 67 -5.22 -1.63 -2.25
N VAL A 68 -3.91 -1.72 -2.04
CA VAL A 68 -3.14 -2.96 -2.05
C VAL A 68 -2.55 -3.22 -0.68
N PHE A 69 -2.71 -4.45 -0.18
CA PHE A 69 -2.16 -4.90 1.09
C PHE A 69 -1.08 -5.98 0.86
N SER A 70 0.07 -5.84 1.52
CA SER A 70 1.14 -6.83 1.52
C SER A 70 1.04 -7.76 2.72
N PHE A 71 0.92 -9.07 2.49
CA PHE A 71 0.95 -10.08 3.54
C PHE A 71 2.34 -10.30 4.14
N VAL A 72 3.39 -9.87 3.45
CA VAL A 72 4.78 -10.01 3.90
C VAL A 72 5.15 -8.91 4.88
N SER A 73 4.78 -7.66 4.58
CA SER A 73 5.11 -6.50 5.41
C SER A 73 3.97 -6.04 6.31
N SER A 74 2.76 -6.59 6.14
CA SER A 74 1.53 -6.15 6.83
C SER A 74 1.27 -4.66 6.64
N LYS A 75 1.54 -4.14 5.42
CA LYS A 75 1.34 -2.74 5.05
C LYS A 75 0.35 -2.62 3.91
N ALA A 76 -0.42 -1.53 3.94
CA ALA A 76 -1.35 -1.14 2.88
C ALA A 76 -0.89 0.15 2.22
N GLY A 77 -1.15 0.28 0.92
CA GLY A 77 -0.89 1.50 0.15
C GLY A 77 -1.93 1.69 -0.94
N ILE A 78 -1.96 2.86 -1.55
CA ILE A 78 -2.86 3.19 -2.66
C ILE A 78 -2.01 3.32 -3.91
N VAL A 79 -2.32 2.51 -4.92
CA VAL A 79 -1.59 2.45 -6.19
C VAL A 79 -1.62 3.81 -6.88
N SER A 80 -0.44 4.34 -7.20
CA SER A 80 -0.25 5.56 -7.98
C SER A 80 -0.30 5.29 -9.49
N ASP A 81 -0.31 6.35 -10.29
CA ASP A 81 -0.23 6.25 -11.75
C ASP A 81 1.08 5.58 -12.23
N LEU A 82 2.17 5.74 -11.48
CA LEU A 82 3.47 5.15 -11.80
C LEU A 82 3.47 3.62 -11.75
N ASN A 83 2.62 3.06 -10.87
CA ASN A 83 2.55 1.63 -10.63
C ASN A 83 1.30 0.97 -11.26
N ARG A 84 0.60 1.71 -12.13
CA ARG A 84 -0.54 1.18 -12.89
C ARG A 84 -0.11 0.09 -13.87
N GLY A 85 -0.93 -0.94 -14.02
CA GLY A 85 -0.73 -2.02 -14.99
C GLY A 85 0.25 -3.10 -14.54
N LYS A 86 0.76 -3.05 -13.32
CA LYS A 86 1.61 -4.11 -12.74
C LYS A 86 0.77 -5.28 -12.25
N ILE A 87 1.31 -6.50 -12.29
CA ILE A 87 0.61 -7.70 -11.81
C ILE A 87 0.69 -7.76 -10.29
N ILE A 88 -0.44 -7.79 -9.63
CA ILE A 88 -0.55 -8.09 -8.20
C ILE A 88 -0.35 -9.58 -8.00
N ASN A 89 0.77 -9.96 -7.36
CA ASN A 89 1.11 -11.34 -7.08
C ASN A 89 0.53 -11.84 -5.73
N GLN A 90 0.66 -13.13 -5.45
CA GLN A 90 0.08 -13.82 -4.28
C GLN A 90 0.54 -13.28 -2.91
N ASN A 91 1.61 -12.48 -2.84
CA ASN A 91 2.07 -11.84 -1.61
C ASN A 91 1.26 -10.58 -1.26
N PHE A 92 0.38 -10.18 -2.17
CA PHE A 92 -0.47 -9.02 -2.05
C PHE A 92 -1.94 -9.38 -2.24
N ALA A 93 -2.82 -8.53 -1.71
CA ALA A 93 -4.24 -8.53 -2.02
C ALA A 93 -4.68 -7.12 -2.43
N LYS A 94 -5.63 -7.05 -3.37
CA LYS A 94 -6.42 -5.84 -3.60
C LYS A 94 -7.55 -5.79 -2.59
N LEU A 95 -7.74 -4.65 -1.97
CA LEU A 95 -8.82 -4.37 -1.03
C LEU A 95 -9.86 -3.52 -1.76
N MET A 96 -10.92 -4.16 -2.23
CA MET A 96 -11.99 -3.48 -2.95
C MET A 96 -13.03 -2.99 -1.94
N ILE A 97 -13.18 -1.67 -1.84
CA ILE A 97 -14.14 -1.02 -0.96
C ILE A 97 -15.47 -0.98 -1.71
N GLU A 98 -16.49 -1.59 -1.13
CA GLU A 98 -17.83 -1.71 -1.73
C GLU A 98 -18.82 -0.67 -1.18
N HIS A 99 -18.44 0.04 -0.12
CA HIS A 99 -19.29 1.00 0.58
C HIS A 99 -18.68 2.41 0.62
N ASP A 100 -19.52 3.41 0.34
CA ASP A 100 -19.13 4.83 0.37
C ASP A 100 -18.78 5.35 1.78
N GLU A 101 -19.03 4.53 2.80
CA GLU A 101 -18.76 4.86 4.21
C GLU A 101 -17.29 4.68 4.61
N LEU A 102 -16.44 4.11 3.74
CA LEU A 102 -15.04 3.87 4.02
C LEU A 102 -14.13 4.64 3.06
N ASP A 103 -13.34 5.55 3.61
CA ASP A 103 -12.29 6.27 2.87
C ASP A 103 -11.03 5.40 2.70
N ARG A 104 -10.47 5.36 1.48
CA ARG A 104 -9.29 4.56 1.12
C ARG A 104 -8.05 4.94 1.91
N SER A 105 -7.82 6.23 2.07
CA SER A 105 -6.65 6.73 2.81
C SER A 105 -6.77 6.41 4.29
N TYR A 106 -8.00 6.48 4.83
CA TYR A 106 -8.28 6.04 6.20
C TYR A 106 -8.05 4.54 6.38
N LEU A 107 -8.48 3.70 5.42
CA LEU A 107 -8.22 2.26 5.46
C LEU A 107 -6.72 1.96 5.52
N CYS A 108 -5.91 2.64 4.70
CA CYS A 108 -4.46 2.52 4.76
C CYS A 108 -3.89 2.94 6.11
N TYR A 109 -4.35 4.08 6.67
CA TYR A 109 -3.96 4.49 8.02
C TYR A 109 -4.34 3.44 9.06
N ALA A 110 -5.58 2.95 9.04
CA ALA A 110 -6.09 1.99 10.00
C ALA A 110 -5.25 0.70 10.00
N LEU A 111 -4.98 0.13 8.82
CA LEU A 111 -4.17 -1.08 8.67
C LEU A 111 -2.70 -0.86 9.06
N ASN A 112 -2.14 0.32 8.77
CA ASN A 112 -0.72 0.57 8.96
C ASN A 112 -0.35 1.07 10.35
N GLU A 113 -1.23 1.88 11.00
CA GLU A 113 -0.86 2.65 12.18
C GLU A 113 -1.85 2.55 13.33
N SER A 114 -3.12 2.21 13.11
CA SER A 114 -4.09 2.12 14.20
C SER A 114 -3.64 1.10 15.26
N TYR A 115 -3.58 1.54 16.50
CA TYR A 115 -3.20 0.68 17.64
C TYR A 115 -4.11 -0.54 17.76
N ALA A 116 -5.43 -0.34 17.61
CA ALA A 116 -6.41 -1.42 17.68
C ALA A 116 -6.17 -2.48 16.59
N MET A 117 -5.90 -2.05 15.35
CA MET A 117 -5.60 -2.96 14.23
C MET A 117 -4.27 -3.70 14.45
N LYS A 118 -3.21 -2.99 14.81
CA LYS A 118 -1.90 -3.60 15.10
C LYS A 118 -1.98 -4.63 16.21
N ARG A 119 -2.76 -4.35 17.27
CA ARG A 119 -2.98 -5.29 18.37
C ARG A 119 -3.71 -6.54 17.90
N GLN A 120 -4.77 -6.42 17.11
CA GLN A 120 -5.50 -7.56 16.56
C GLN A 120 -4.59 -8.41 15.67
N MET A 121 -3.82 -7.79 14.76
CA MET A 121 -2.86 -8.49 13.92
C MET A 121 -1.82 -9.24 14.76
N ALA A 122 -1.27 -8.61 15.79
CA ALA A 122 -0.27 -9.22 16.67
C ALA A 122 -0.85 -10.44 17.41
N ILE A 123 -2.07 -10.33 17.97
CA ILE A 123 -2.75 -11.43 18.65
C ILE A 123 -3.01 -12.59 17.68
N SER A 124 -3.50 -12.30 16.49
CA SER A 124 -3.83 -13.33 15.48
C SER A 124 -2.61 -14.05 14.91
N MET A 125 -1.42 -13.46 15.03
CA MET A 125 -0.16 -14.08 14.62
C MET A 125 0.55 -14.86 15.76
N GLN A 126 0.05 -14.77 17.00
CA GLN A 126 0.63 -15.50 18.13
C GLN A 126 0.38 -17.02 17.97
N GLY A 127 1.36 -17.82 18.35
CA GLY A 127 1.28 -19.28 18.29
C GLY A 127 1.64 -19.90 16.92
N SER A 128 1.97 -19.10 15.92
CA SER A 128 2.48 -19.59 14.64
C SER A 128 4.00 -19.64 14.64
N ALA A 129 4.58 -20.72 14.12
CA ALA A 129 6.04 -20.86 13.96
C ALA A 129 6.62 -19.77 13.03
N VAL A 130 5.83 -19.27 12.10
CA VAL A 130 6.15 -18.11 11.25
C VAL A 130 5.00 -17.11 11.37
N PRO A 131 5.19 -15.99 12.12
CA PRO A 131 4.15 -14.98 12.25
C PRO A 131 3.85 -14.37 10.87
N LYS A 132 2.74 -14.76 10.26
CA LYS A 132 2.33 -14.27 8.95
C LYS A 132 0.85 -13.96 8.97
N LEU A 133 0.52 -12.77 8.51
CA LEU A 133 -0.87 -12.41 8.29
C LEU A 133 -1.41 -13.18 7.07
N THR A 134 -2.55 -13.82 7.26
CA THR A 134 -3.24 -14.55 6.19
C THR A 134 -4.45 -13.78 5.68
N PRO A 135 -4.96 -14.09 4.48
CA PRO A 135 -6.20 -13.48 3.99
C PRO A 135 -7.41 -13.70 4.92
N ALA A 136 -7.47 -14.87 5.60
CA ALA A 136 -8.52 -15.17 6.56
C ALA A 136 -8.42 -14.23 7.78
N ILE A 137 -7.24 -14.08 8.36
CA ILE A 137 -7.00 -13.16 9.48
C ILE A 137 -7.34 -11.72 9.07
N LEU A 138 -6.92 -11.28 7.87
CA LEU A 138 -7.19 -9.92 7.40
C LEU A 138 -8.70 -9.64 7.33
N LYS A 139 -9.50 -10.59 6.89
CA LYS A 139 -10.96 -10.47 6.79
C LYS A 139 -11.64 -10.33 8.17
N GLU A 140 -11.15 -11.06 9.16
CA GLU A 140 -11.68 -11.09 10.52
C GLU A 140 -11.31 -9.84 11.36
N LEU A 141 -10.39 -8.99 10.90
CA LEU A 141 -10.01 -7.78 11.63
C LEU A 141 -11.21 -6.84 11.79
N GLU A 142 -11.36 -6.32 12.99
CA GLU A 142 -12.40 -5.36 13.31
C GLU A 142 -11.91 -3.93 13.13
N ILE A 143 -12.61 -3.16 12.32
CA ILE A 143 -12.33 -1.73 12.07
C ILE A 143 -13.41 -0.86 12.71
N GLN A 144 -12.98 0.26 13.30
CA GLN A 144 -13.88 1.32 13.75
C GLN A 144 -14.00 2.36 12.64
N LEU A 145 -15.22 2.75 12.31
CA LEU A 145 -15.50 3.76 11.30
C LEU A 145 -16.00 5.05 11.97
N PRO A 146 -15.15 6.06 12.15
CA PRO A 146 -15.62 7.40 12.46
C PRO A 146 -16.41 7.99 11.27
N SER A 147 -16.98 9.19 11.40
CA SER A 147 -17.66 9.85 10.29
C SER A 147 -16.74 9.97 9.07
N ILE A 148 -17.29 9.95 7.87
CA ILE A 148 -16.50 9.96 6.62
C ILE A 148 -15.61 11.21 6.52
N GLU A 149 -16.05 12.35 7.05
CA GLU A 149 -15.25 13.57 7.11
C GLU A 149 -14.01 13.37 7.98
N LYS A 150 -14.18 12.75 9.15
CA LYS A 150 -13.07 12.45 10.06
C LYS A 150 -12.11 11.44 9.45
N GLN A 151 -12.62 10.42 8.74
CA GLN A 151 -11.79 9.47 8.00
C GLN A 151 -10.92 10.17 6.96
N ARG A 152 -11.50 11.06 6.14
CA ARG A 152 -10.78 11.83 5.12
C ARG A 152 -9.69 12.71 5.71
N ILE A 153 -9.96 13.35 6.85
CA ILE A 153 -8.96 14.17 7.56
C ILE A 153 -7.79 13.29 8.03
N ILE A 154 -8.08 12.18 8.70
CA ILE A 154 -7.05 11.26 9.23
C ILE A 154 -6.23 10.68 8.07
N GLY A 155 -6.88 10.17 7.04
CA GLY A 155 -6.22 9.56 5.87
C GLY A 155 -5.31 10.56 5.15
N LYS A 156 -5.79 11.79 4.91
CA LYS A 156 -5.00 12.86 4.30
C LYS A 156 -3.80 13.24 5.16
N ALA A 157 -3.99 13.41 6.47
CA ALA A 157 -2.91 13.73 7.40
C ALA A 157 -1.84 12.62 7.41
N TYR A 158 -2.26 11.35 7.40
CA TYR A 158 -1.36 10.21 7.34
C TYR A 158 -0.47 10.23 6.08
N PHE A 159 -1.05 10.37 4.90
CA PHE A 159 -0.27 10.41 3.65
C PHE A 159 0.61 11.66 3.55
N CYS A 160 0.15 12.82 4.07
CA CYS A 160 1.00 14.01 4.18
C CYS A 160 2.22 13.76 5.07
N LEU A 161 2.04 13.08 6.21
CA LEU A 161 3.13 12.71 7.11
C LEU A 161 4.12 11.77 6.41
N ARG A 162 3.63 10.74 5.71
CA ARG A 162 4.47 9.79 4.97
C ARG A 162 5.31 10.51 3.91
N LYS A 163 4.68 11.35 3.09
CA LYS A 163 5.37 12.15 2.07
C LYS A 163 6.45 13.06 2.69
N ARG A 164 6.12 13.73 3.81
CA ARG A 164 7.10 14.57 4.52
C ARG A 164 8.31 13.77 4.99
N GLN A 165 8.08 12.58 5.58
CA GLN A 165 9.16 11.71 6.03
C GLN A 165 10.04 11.24 4.88
N ALA A 166 9.45 10.83 3.76
CA ALA A 166 10.18 10.41 2.57
C ALA A 166 11.03 11.53 1.98
N LEU A 167 10.48 12.76 1.91
CA LEU A 167 11.21 13.93 1.42
C LEU A 167 12.37 14.30 2.35
N ALA A 168 12.19 14.27 3.67
CA ALA A 168 13.24 14.54 4.65
C ALA A 168 14.39 13.52 4.54
N LYS A 169 14.04 12.23 4.37
CA LYS A 169 15.04 11.18 4.15
C LYS A 169 15.83 11.42 2.87
N LYS A 170 15.14 11.71 1.77
CA LYS A 170 15.78 12.00 0.47
C LYS A 170 16.68 13.24 0.54
N GLN A 171 16.26 14.27 1.27
CA GLN A 171 17.08 15.45 1.50
C GLN A 171 18.39 15.09 2.20
N ALA A 172 18.31 14.36 3.32
CA ALA A 172 19.48 13.93 4.08
C ALA A 172 20.46 13.10 3.22
N GLU A 173 19.93 12.16 2.41
CA GLU A 173 20.74 11.36 1.48
C GLU A 173 21.45 12.21 0.39
N LEU A 174 20.80 13.26 -0.10
CA LEU A 174 21.38 14.17 -1.08
C LEU A 174 22.44 15.09 -0.45
N GLU A 175 22.21 15.58 0.76
CA GLU A 175 23.17 16.37 1.53
C GLU A 175 24.43 15.55 1.81
N GLU A 176 24.30 14.31 2.28
CA GLU A 176 25.42 13.40 2.50
C GLU A 176 26.25 13.19 1.21
N LYS A 177 25.59 12.90 0.07
CA LYS A 177 26.26 12.75 -1.22
C LYS A 177 27.01 13.99 -1.63
N LEU A 178 26.42 15.17 -1.45
CA LEU A 178 27.06 16.45 -1.76
C LEU A 178 28.32 16.64 -0.94
N PHE A 179 28.24 16.44 0.39
CA PHE A 179 29.41 16.60 1.27
C PHE A 179 30.52 15.61 0.93
N LEU A 180 30.17 14.34 0.66
CA LEU A 180 31.17 13.34 0.26
C LEU A 180 31.86 13.71 -1.08
N GLU A 181 31.12 14.29 -2.02
CA GLU A 181 31.72 14.74 -3.27
C GLU A 181 32.66 15.92 -3.10
N VAL A 182 32.29 16.89 -2.23
CA VAL A 182 33.15 18.02 -1.87
C VAL A 182 34.46 17.52 -1.20
N LEU A 183 34.35 16.57 -0.26
CA LEU A 183 35.52 16.00 0.40
C LEU A 183 36.47 15.29 -0.59
N LYS A 184 35.95 14.54 -1.57
CA LYS A 184 36.75 13.91 -2.62
C LYS A 184 37.50 14.94 -3.46
N GLN A 185 36.83 16.04 -3.81
CA GLN A 185 37.50 17.11 -4.60
C GLN A 185 38.62 17.78 -3.80
N LEU A 186 38.46 17.94 -2.48
CA LEU A 186 39.52 18.51 -1.64
C LEU A 186 40.70 17.54 -1.42
N ASP A 187 40.43 16.23 -1.36
CA ASP A 187 41.45 15.20 -1.17
C ASP A 187 42.32 14.97 -2.43
N GLN A 188 41.85 15.39 -3.60
CA GLN A 188 42.56 15.26 -4.90
C GLN A 188 43.40 16.50 -5.26
N GLN A 189 43.38 17.56 -4.45
CA GLN A 189 44.21 18.76 -4.58
C GLN A 189 45.52 18.66 -3.77
#